data_49ef99db2f389efb753c72f9900d5f41
#
_entry.id   49ef99db2f389efb753c72f9900d5f41
#
_cell.length_a   1.000
_cell.length_b   1.000
_cell.length_c   1.000
_cell.angle_alpha   90.00
_cell.angle_beta   90.00
_cell.angle_gamma   90.00
#
_symmetry.space_group_name_H-M   'P 1'
#
loop_
_entity.id
_entity.type
_entity.pdbx_description
1 polymer ?
#
loop_
_entity_poly.entity_id
_entity_poly.type
_entity_poly.pdbx_seq_one_letter_code
_entity_poly.pdbx_strand_id
1 'polypeptide(L)'
;MSDVVAVPRVNLLDPAFYVDPFDAYRWLRDEAPVFWDPVQHLWGVSRHDDVIAVETNGRRYSSAKGSRPHLDLSREQSMINLDDPDHQTQRNVVAPRFTPRAVRTHEEHVRDVVTEILDRVVPLGECDAVEAIASRLPAIVVGDLLGYPRDAWEQVRDWSEKVMHLSGQTSPTGPPHVFDRALLQAMEEFTAVTIPLVEDRRRAPRDDLLSVWATRPDWDTARVLDETLLVLNGGAETTRTAIGAMIRDLALRPEQRRLLLERPNLLQTSAVEEFIRWVSPVLNMRRTVTEDHELHGESLREGDEVVLLYGAANRDPRVYDDPEQLDVTRAHGRHVAFGFGAHFCLGAHLARLEIRVMFEELLRRMPEWELADPDEPRIVPSTFARAYDRVGIRFPTDPTPARS
;
A
#
# COMPACT_ATOMS: atom_id res chain seq x y z
N MET A 1 -11.85 5.33 41.48
CA MET A 1 -11.32 4.03 41.09
C MET A 1 -10.78 4.24 39.69
N SER A 2 -9.48 4.30 39.52
CA SER A 2 -8.87 4.39 38.20
C SER A 2 -9.11 3.07 37.50
N ASP A 3 -9.85 3.09 36.40
CA ASP A 3 -9.95 1.96 35.49
C ASP A 3 -8.53 1.57 35.07
N VAL A 4 -8.08 0.41 35.52
CA VAL A 4 -6.83 -0.17 35.04
C VAL A 4 -7.09 -0.53 33.59
N VAL A 5 -6.65 0.31 32.66
CA VAL A 5 -6.67 -0.01 31.23
C VAL A 5 -5.84 -1.28 31.05
N ALA A 6 -6.50 -2.36 30.67
CA ALA A 6 -5.80 -3.61 30.41
C ALA A 6 -4.80 -3.38 29.28
N VAL A 7 -3.52 -3.67 29.53
CA VAL A 7 -2.47 -3.56 28.51
C VAL A 7 -2.83 -4.50 27.38
N PRO A 8 -3.06 -4.01 26.15
CA PRO A 8 -3.40 -4.88 25.03
C PRO A 8 -2.22 -5.78 24.68
N ARG A 9 -2.51 -6.97 24.18
CA ARG A 9 -1.46 -7.85 23.67
C ARG A 9 -0.93 -7.28 22.36
N VAL A 10 0.27 -6.73 22.39
CA VAL A 10 0.98 -6.24 21.19
C VAL A 10 2.02 -7.27 20.76
N ASN A 11 1.97 -7.69 19.52
CA ASN A 11 3.00 -8.46 18.84
C ASN A 11 3.09 -7.93 17.40
N LEU A 12 4.13 -7.17 17.12
CA LEU A 12 4.28 -6.40 15.88
C LEU A 12 4.54 -7.26 14.64
N LEU A 13 4.80 -8.57 14.79
CA LEU A 13 4.95 -9.50 13.68
C LEU A 13 3.94 -10.66 13.73
N ASP A 14 2.89 -10.54 14.55
CA ASP A 14 1.76 -11.46 14.51
C ASP A 14 0.72 -10.94 13.49
N PRO A 15 0.43 -11.66 12.39
CA PRO A 15 -0.61 -11.26 11.45
C PRO A 15 -1.98 -11.05 12.10
N ALA A 16 -2.29 -11.80 13.17
CA ALA A 16 -3.55 -11.68 13.88
C ALA A 16 -3.69 -10.34 14.61
N PHE A 17 -2.58 -9.71 15.01
CA PHE A 17 -2.57 -8.38 15.61
C PHE A 17 -3.14 -7.33 14.63
N TYR A 18 -2.86 -7.44 13.35
CA TYR A 18 -3.27 -6.46 12.34
C TYR A 18 -4.70 -6.65 11.82
N VAL A 19 -5.40 -7.70 12.23
CA VAL A 19 -6.82 -7.89 11.87
C VAL A 19 -7.67 -6.78 12.52
N ASP A 20 -7.46 -6.51 13.81
CA ASP A 20 -8.10 -5.39 14.52
C ASP A 20 -7.13 -4.74 15.52
N PRO A 21 -6.23 -3.87 15.05
CA PRO A 21 -5.16 -3.30 15.87
C PRO A 21 -5.57 -1.99 16.58
N PHE A 22 -6.77 -1.45 16.38
CA PHE A 22 -7.08 -0.05 16.66
C PHE A 22 -7.01 0.32 18.15
N ASP A 23 -7.48 -0.54 19.04
CA ASP A 23 -7.36 -0.32 20.50
C ASP A 23 -5.90 -0.37 20.94
N ALA A 24 -5.13 -1.32 20.39
CA ALA A 24 -3.71 -1.39 20.67
C ALA A 24 -2.95 -0.17 20.08
N TYR A 25 -3.32 0.30 18.88
CA TYR A 25 -2.76 1.53 18.31
C TYR A 25 -3.03 2.75 19.19
N ARG A 26 -4.20 2.86 19.78
CA ARG A 26 -4.53 3.94 20.73
C ARG A 26 -3.63 3.86 21.96
N TRP A 27 -3.56 2.68 22.57
CA TRP A 27 -2.70 2.46 23.72
C TRP A 27 -1.22 2.75 23.41
N LEU A 28 -0.70 2.29 22.27
CA LEU A 28 0.67 2.55 21.84
C LEU A 28 0.93 4.07 21.73
N ARG A 29 0.04 4.83 21.08
CA ARG A 29 0.23 6.29 20.94
C ARG A 29 0.20 7.02 22.28
N ASP A 30 -0.62 6.58 23.21
CA ASP A 30 -0.83 7.29 24.48
C ASP A 30 0.18 6.89 25.54
N GLU A 31 0.43 5.59 25.72
CA GLU A 31 1.20 5.04 26.84
C GLU A 31 2.62 4.58 26.44
N ALA A 32 2.81 4.11 25.22
CA ALA A 32 4.08 3.55 24.74
C ALA A 32 4.39 3.95 23.30
N PRO A 33 4.62 5.26 23.00
CA PRO A 33 4.82 5.73 21.64
C PRO A 33 6.04 5.14 20.93
N VAL A 34 7.04 4.76 21.70
CA VAL A 34 8.18 3.93 21.30
C VAL A 34 8.10 2.66 22.13
N PHE A 35 7.65 1.59 21.53
CA PHE A 35 7.34 0.32 22.19
C PHE A 35 8.38 -0.74 21.85
N TRP A 36 8.97 -1.34 22.89
CA TRP A 36 9.79 -2.54 22.72
C TRP A 36 8.90 -3.78 22.67
N ASP A 37 8.92 -4.50 21.55
CA ASP A 37 8.25 -5.79 21.44
C ASP A 37 9.17 -6.88 22.02
N PRO A 38 8.87 -7.43 23.22
CA PRO A 38 9.73 -8.40 23.87
C PRO A 38 9.69 -9.79 23.21
N VAL A 39 8.70 -10.04 22.34
CA VAL A 39 8.55 -11.29 21.59
C VAL A 39 9.39 -11.25 20.32
N GLN A 40 9.35 -10.11 19.64
CA GLN A 40 9.98 -9.95 18.33
C GLN A 40 11.35 -9.26 18.40
N HIS A 41 11.73 -8.73 19.58
CA HIS A 41 13.00 -8.03 19.79
C HIS A 41 13.22 -6.88 18.79
N LEU A 42 12.21 -6.03 18.63
CA LEU A 42 12.25 -4.84 17.80
C LEU A 42 11.40 -3.71 18.40
N TRP A 43 11.63 -2.49 17.93
CA TRP A 43 10.90 -1.30 18.36
C TRP A 43 9.71 -1.00 17.44
N GLY A 44 8.59 -0.55 18.01
CA GLY A 44 7.46 0.02 17.28
C GLY A 44 7.35 1.51 17.55
N VAL A 45 7.17 2.32 16.49
CA VAL A 45 6.94 3.77 16.60
C VAL A 45 5.54 4.08 16.07
N SER A 46 4.70 4.72 16.90
CA SER A 46 3.26 4.81 16.68
C SER A 46 2.70 6.23 16.49
N ARG A 47 3.38 7.28 17.00
CA ARG A 47 2.94 8.67 16.85
C ARG A 47 3.31 9.23 15.49
N HIS A 48 2.46 10.10 14.98
CA HIS A 48 2.63 10.72 13.65
C HIS A 48 3.96 11.47 13.50
N ASP A 49 4.27 12.35 14.43
CA ASP A 49 5.47 13.19 14.35
C ASP A 49 6.75 12.35 14.54
N ASP A 50 6.69 11.29 15.35
CA ASP A 50 7.82 10.37 15.54
C ASP A 50 8.09 9.55 14.28
N VAL A 51 7.04 9.08 13.60
CA VAL A 51 7.18 8.39 12.31
C VAL A 51 7.84 9.32 11.29
N ILE A 52 7.42 10.57 11.19
CA ILE A 52 8.05 11.57 10.31
C ILE A 52 9.51 11.82 10.71
N ALA A 53 9.79 11.95 12.01
CA ALA A 53 11.15 12.19 12.50
C ALA A 53 12.10 11.03 12.15
N VAL A 54 11.63 9.79 12.26
CA VAL A 54 12.40 8.60 11.85
C VAL A 54 12.60 8.60 10.34
N GLU A 55 11.57 8.81 9.53
CA GLU A 55 11.65 8.76 8.06
C GLU A 55 12.49 9.88 7.45
N THR A 56 12.58 11.02 8.10
CA THR A 56 13.39 12.16 7.63
C THR A 56 14.85 12.12 8.10
N ASN A 57 15.20 11.18 8.98
CA ASN A 57 16.54 11.05 9.52
C ASN A 57 17.25 9.77 9.04
N GLY A 58 17.46 9.68 7.71
CA GLY A 58 18.16 8.54 7.08
C GLY A 58 19.60 8.33 7.57
N ARG A 59 20.21 9.33 8.20
CA ARG A 59 21.53 9.16 8.83
C ARG A 59 21.45 8.24 10.06
N ARG A 60 20.37 8.36 10.86
CA ARG A 60 20.18 7.57 12.09
C ARG A 60 19.37 6.30 11.88
N TYR A 61 18.58 6.27 10.83
CA TYR A 61 17.63 5.19 10.52
C TYR A 61 17.78 4.74 9.08
N SER A 62 18.61 3.72 8.88
CA SER A 62 18.96 3.20 7.57
C SER A 62 17.90 2.28 6.99
N SER A 63 17.73 2.32 5.67
CA SER A 63 16.96 1.35 4.87
C SER A 63 17.81 0.22 4.30
N ALA A 64 19.15 0.31 4.37
CA ALA A 64 20.08 -0.56 3.64
C ALA A 64 20.07 -2.05 4.06
N LYS A 65 19.49 -2.38 5.23
CA LYS A 65 19.29 -3.78 5.63
C LYS A 65 17.93 -4.35 5.23
N GLY A 66 17.11 -3.54 4.55
CA GLY A 66 15.79 -3.91 4.07
C GLY A 66 14.65 -3.17 4.78
N SER A 67 13.54 -3.07 4.08
CA SER A 67 12.32 -2.38 4.50
C SER A 67 11.34 -3.26 5.28
N ARG A 68 11.62 -4.58 5.38
CA ARG A 68 10.77 -5.55 6.07
C ARG A 68 11.42 -6.05 7.36
N PRO A 69 10.65 -6.14 8.48
CA PRO A 69 11.18 -6.67 9.73
C PRO A 69 11.74 -8.08 9.56
N HIS A 70 12.84 -8.37 10.24
CA HIS A 70 13.53 -9.65 10.28
C HIS A 70 13.97 -10.24 8.92
N LEU A 71 13.85 -9.51 7.82
CA LEU A 71 14.38 -9.89 6.52
C LEU A 71 15.64 -9.08 6.23
N ASP A 72 16.77 -9.75 6.11
CA ASP A 72 17.98 -9.12 5.58
C ASP A 72 17.90 -9.08 4.04
N LEU A 73 17.54 -7.92 3.53
CA LEU A 73 17.43 -7.63 2.10
C LEU A 73 18.62 -6.81 1.58
N SER A 74 19.75 -6.81 2.30
CA SER A 74 20.96 -6.05 1.93
C SER A 74 21.58 -6.45 0.59
N ARG A 75 21.21 -7.62 0.06
CA ARG A 75 21.60 -8.09 -1.29
C ARG A 75 20.64 -7.67 -2.40
N GLU A 76 19.43 -7.27 -2.04
CA GLU A 76 18.45 -6.74 -2.99
C GLU A 76 18.86 -5.33 -3.41
N GLN A 77 18.89 -5.08 -4.71
CA GLN A 77 19.41 -3.84 -5.27
C GLN A 77 18.30 -2.82 -5.60
N SER A 78 17.06 -3.04 -5.13
CA SER A 78 15.97 -2.10 -5.36
C SER A 78 16.14 -0.82 -4.53
N MET A 79 15.66 0.30 -5.06
CA MET A 79 15.82 1.62 -4.42
C MET A 79 15.23 1.69 -3.01
N ILE A 80 14.23 0.89 -2.66
CA ILE A 80 13.59 0.92 -1.33
C ILE A 80 14.53 0.45 -0.21
N ASN A 81 15.52 -0.39 -0.55
CA ASN A 81 16.50 -0.98 0.36
C ASN A 81 17.88 -0.31 0.24
N LEU A 82 17.92 0.94 -0.21
CA LEU A 82 19.15 1.73 -0.33
C LEU A 82 19.04 3.01 0.52
N ASP A 83 20.17 3.50 0.98
CA ASP A 83 20.32 4.83 1.58
C ASP A 83 20.88 5.82 0.55
N ASP A 84 20.76 7.13 0.83
CA ASP A 84 21.39 8.16 0.01
C ASP A 84 22.93 8.09 0.13
N PRO A 85 23.68 8.31 -0.95
CA PRO A 85 23.25 8.88 -2.24
C PRO A 85 22.76 7.84 -3.27
N ASP A 86 22.95 6.55 -3.03
CA ASP A 86 22.63 5.48 -3.98
C ASP A 86 21.12 5.38 -4.23
N HIS A 87 20.32 5.49 -3.17
CA HIS A 87 18.87 5.57 -3.28
C HIS A 87 18.43 6.68 -4.24
N GLN A 88 18.89 7.92 -4.00
CA GLN A 88 18.48 9.06 -4.82
C GLN A 88 18.96 8.91 -6.28
N THR A 89 20.17 8.40 -6.50
CA THR A 89 20.70 8.14 -7.84
C THR A 89 19.82 7.17 -8.60
N GLN A 90 19.42 6.07 -7.95
CA GLN A 90 18.58 5.05 -8.57
C GLN A 90 17.14 5.54 -8.78
N ARG A 91 16.57 6.19 -7.77
CA ARG A 91 15.23 6.79 -7.83
C ARG A 91 15.08 7.81 -8.96
N ASN A 92 16.09 8.65 -9.17
CA ASN A 92 16.08 9.68 -10.21
C ASN A 92 15.99 9.11 -11.64
N VAL A 93 16.31 7.84 -11.85
CA VAL A 93 16.17 7.18 -13.15
C VAL A 93 14.71 7.12 -13.61
N VAL A 94 13.77 6.91 -12.68
CA VAL A 94 12.34 6.71 -12.99
C VAL A 94 11.43 7.83 -12.47
N ALA A 95 11.86 8.63 -11.50
CA ALA A 95 11.07 9.70 -10.89
C ALA A 95 10.41 10.66 -11.91
N PRO A 96 11.04 11.02 -13.05
CA PRO A 96 10.40 11.87 -14.06
C PRO A 96 9.08 11.32 -14.61
N ARG A 97 8.90 9.98 -14.64
CA ARG A 97 7.68 9.32 -15.12
C ARG A 97 6.52 9.33 -14.10
N PHE A 98 6.82 9.63 -12.84
CA PHE A 98 5.85 9.68 -11.74
C PHE A 98 5.52 11.10 -11.25
N THR A 99 6.01 12.13 -11.96
CA THR A 99 5.65 13.51 -11.64
C THR A 99 4.16 13.76 -11.89
N PRO A 100 3.52 14.77 -11.21
CA PRO A 100 2.11 15.11 -11.45
C PRO A 100 1.78 15.36 -12.91
N ARG A 101 2.74 15.95 -13.67
CA ARG A 101 2.57 16.22 -15.10
C ARG A 101 2.57 14.92 -15.92
N ALA A 102 3.51 14.02 -15.67
CA ALA A 102 3.60 12.74 -16.37
C ALA A 102 2.37 11.86 -16.05
N VAL A 103 1.99 11.77 -14.77
CA VAL A 103 0.84 10.97 -14.35
C VAL A 103 -0.47 11.45 -14.99
N ARG A 104 -0.67 12.76 -15.14
CA ARG A 104 -1.87 13.27 -15.81
C ARG A 104 -2.03 12.78 -17.25
N THR A 105 -0.97 12.43 -17.95
CA THR A 105 -1.07 11.89 -19.32
C THR A 105 -1.68 10.48 -19.36
N HIS A 106 -1.73 9.78 -18.23
CA HIS A 106 -2.35 8.46 -18.11
C HIS A 106 -3.84 8.51 -17.74
N GLU A 107 -4.43 9.69 -17.49
CA GLU A 107 -5.81 9.79 -16.99
C GLU A 107 -6.84 9.17 -17.96
N GLU A 108 -6.72 9.43 -19.26
CA GLU A 108 -7.60 8.85 -20.27
C GLU A 108 -7.48 7.32 -20.26
N HIS A 109 -6.27 6.79 -20.28
CA HIS A 109 -6.00 5.35 -20.22
C HIS A 109 -6.57 4.70 -18.94
N VAL A 110 -6.36 5.31 -17.78
CA VAL A 110 -6.94 4.83 -16.50
C VAL A 110 -8.46 4.83 -16.57
N ARG A 111 -9.08 5.86 -17.16
CA ARG A 111 -10.54 5.96 -17.31
C ARG A 111 -11.10 4.90 -18.26
N ASP A 112 -10.39 4.59 -19.35
CA ASP A 112 -10.76 3.52 -20.27
C ASP A 112 -10.73 2.15 -19.57
N VAL A 113 -9.68 1.87 -18.79
CA VAL A 113 -9.57 0.64 -17.99
C VAL A 113 -10.72 0.53 -16.99
N VAL A 114 -11.02 1.61 -16.26
CA VAL A 114 -12.15 1.63 -15.31
C VAL A 114 -13.48 1.40 -16.04
N THR A 115 -13.67 2.01 -17.22
CA THR A 115 -14.87 1.82 -18.04
C THR A 115 -15.03 0.36 -18.45
N GLU A 116 -13.97 -0.28 -18.97
CA GLU A 116 -13.97 -1.71 -19.31
C GLU A 116 -14.32 -2.61 -18.11
N ILE A 117 -13.81 -2.29 -16.92
CA ILE A 117 -14.12 -3.02 -15.69
C ILE A 117 -15.61 -2.90 -15.37
N LEU A 118 -16.13 -1.69 -15.31
CA LEU A 118 -17.51 -1.43 -14.92
C LEU A 118 -18.52 -1.89 -15.96
N ASP A 119 -18.17 -1.91 -17.27
CA ASP A 119 -19.02 -2.48 -18.33
C ASP A 119 -19.30 -3.96 -18.12
N ARG A 120 -18.33 -4.69 -17.51
CA ARG A 120 -18.50 -6.11 -17.18
C ARG A 120 -19.25 -6.33 -15.88
N VAL A 121 -19.09 -5.42 -14.92
CA VAL A 121 -19.62 -5.59 -13.55
C VAL A 121 -21.06 -5.11 -13.43
N VAL A 122 -21.40 -3.91 -13.94
CA VAL A 122 -22.71 -3.29 -13.74
C VAL A 122 -23.88 -4.20 -14.18
N PRO A 123 -23.80 -4.98 -15.27
CA PRO A 123 -24.90 -5.86 -15.66
C PRO A 123 -25.15 -7.05 -14.72
N LEU A 124 -24.22 -7.35 -13.80
CA LEU A 124 -24.31 -8.54 -12.95
C LEU A 124 -25.25 -8.34 -11.75
N GLY A 125 -25.41 -7.12 -11.24
CA GLY A 125 -26.20 -6.81 -10.04
C GLY A 125 -25.55 -7.23 -8.71
N GLU A 126 -24.56 -8.09 -8.76
CA GLU A 126 -23.72 -8.47 -7.61
C GLU A 126 -22.32 -8.89 -8.10
N CYS A 127 -21.31 -8.68 -7.26
CA CYS A 127 -19.97 -9.18 -7.51
C CYS A 127 -19.13 -9.21 -6.23
N ASP A 128 -17.98 -9.86 -6.32
CA ASP A 128 -16.86 -9.60 -5.40
C ASP A 128 -16.11 -8.36 -5.87
N ALA A 129 -16.21 -7.28 -5.11
CA ALA A 129 -15.60 -6.00 -5.47
C ALA A 129 -14.06 -6.05 -5.46
N VAL A 130 -13.44 -6.94 -4.68
CA VAL A 130 -11.99 -7.11 -4.67
C VAL A 130 -11.54 -7.70 -5.99
N GLU A 131 -12.11 -8.83 -6.38
CA GLU A 131 -11.70 -9.54 -7.60
C GLU A 131 -12.16 -8.81 -8.88
N ALA A 132 -13.42 -8.38 -8.93
CA ALA A 132 -14.03 -7.86 -10.15
C ALA A 132 -13.67 -6.40 -10.43
N ILE A 133 -13.39 -5.58 -9.38
CA ILE A 133 -13.19 -4.14 -9.51
C ILE A 133 -11.78 -3.75 -9.06
N ALA A 134 -11.45 -3.98 -7.78
CA ALA A 134 -10.28 -3.37 -7.16
C ALA A 134 -8.95 -3.96 -7.66
N SER A 135 -8.89 -5.26 -7.95
CA SER A 135 -7.67 -5.94 -8.37
C SER A 135 -7.24 -5.60 -9.80
N ARG A 136 -8.20 -5.37 -10.69
CA ARG A 136 -7.94 -5.24 -12.13
C ARG A 136 -7.23 -3.95 -12.51
N LEU A 137 -7.73 -2.81 -12.01
CA LEU A 137 -7.22 -1.49 -12.41
C LEU A 137 -5.71 -1.37 -12.15
N PRO A 138 -5.22 -1.51 -10.90
CA PRO A 138 -3.81 -1.26 -10.62
C PRO A 138 -2.89 -2.31 -11.27
N ALA A 139 -3.30 -3.57 -11.38
CA ALA A 139 -2.51 -4.60 -12.03
C ALA A 139 -2.33 -4.33 -13.54
N ILE A 140 -3.39 -3.86 -14.21
CA ILE A 140 -3.33 -3.45 -15.61
C ILE A 140 -2.42 -2.23 -15.78
N VAL A 141 -2.66 -1.17 -15.00
CA VAL A 141 -1.92 0.10 -15.13
C VAL A 141 -0.43 -0.08 -14.83
N VAL A 142 -0.08 -0.79 -13.77
CA VAL A 142 1.35 -1.03 -13.46
C VAL A 142 1.99 -1.98 -14.46
N GLY A 143 1.25 -3.00 -14.95
CA GLY A 143 1.71 -3.89 -16.01
C GLY A 143 2.03 -3.13 -17.31
N ASP A 144 1.12 -2.25 -17.74
CA ASP A 144 1.31 -1.41 -18.92
C ASP A 144 2.50 -0.46 -18.77
N LEU A 145 2.67 0.18 -17.59
CA LEU A 145 3.84 1.03 -17.29
C LEU A 145 5.16 0.27 -17.31
N LEU A 146 5.17 -0.96 -16.81
CA LEU A 146 6.35 -1.83 -16.82
C LEU A 146 6.65 -2.38 -18.22
N GLY A 147 5.64 -2.50 -19.08
CA GLY A 147 5.75 -3.02 -20.44
C GLY A 147 5.42 -4.51 -20.56
N TYR A 148 4.65 -5.06 -19.61
CA TYR A 148 4.06 -6.40 -19.72
C TYR A 148 2.94 -6.43 -20.76
N PRO A 149 2.67 -7.61 -21.38
CA PRO A 149 1.48 -7.79 -22.21
C PRO A 149 0.20 -7.53 -21.40
N ARG A 150 -0.80 -6.91 -22.05
CA ARG A 150 -2.07 -6.54 -21.39
C ARG A 150 -2.80 -7.73 -20.79
N ASP A 151 -2.71 -8.89 -21.40
CA ASP A 151 -3.30 -10.16 -20.93
C ASP A 151 -2.55 -10.79 -19.75
N ALA A 152 -1.36 -10.29 -19.39
CA ALA A 152 -0.60 -10.76 -18.23
C ALA A 152 -1.06 -10.14 -16.89
N TRP A 153 -2.12 -9.32 -16.86
CA TRP A 153 -2.55 -8.60 -15.65
C TRP A 153 -2.89 -9.54 -14.47
N GLU A 154 -3.44 -10.73 -14.74
CA GLU A 154 -3.71 -11.72 -13.69
C GLU A 154 -2.43 -12.23 -13.05
N GLN A 155 -1.39 -12.48 -13.85
CA GLN A 155 -0.07 -12.87 -13.35
C GLN A 155 0.57 -11.73 -12.54
N VAL A 156 0.49 -10.48 -13.03
CA VAL A 156 0.99 -9.29 -12.32
C VAL A 156 0.32 -9.16 -10.95
N ARG A 157 -1.01 -9.32 -10.89
CA ARG A 157 -1.77 -9.34 -9.64
C ARG A 157 -1.29 -10.46 -8.71
N ASP A 158 -1.22 -11.69 -9.20
CA ASP A 158 -0.90 -12.87 -8.41
C ASP A 158 0.51 -12.80 -7.82
N TRP A 159 1.48 -12.32 -8.60
CA TRP A 159 2.84 -12.12 -8.08
C TRP A 159 2.86 -11.07 -6.97
N SER A 160 2.21 -9.93 -7.20
CA SER A 160 2.14 -8.86 -6.21
C SER A 160 1.48 -9.32 -4.92
N GLU A 161 0.33 -9.97 -4.99
CA GLU A 161 -0.39 -10.49 -3.84
C GLU A 161 0.47 -11.44 -3.01
N LYS A 162 1.10 -12.44 -3.65
CA LYS A 162 1.96 -13.41 -2.97
C LYS A 162 3.18 -12.75 -2.32
N VAL A 163 3.84 -11.83 -3.03
CA VAL A 163 5.00 -11.12 -2.45
C VAL A 163 4.58 -10.22 -1.30
N MET A 164 3.47 -9.49 -1.40
CA MET A 164 3.04 -8.55 -0.36
C MET A 164 2.49 -9.24 0.90
N HIS A 165 1.83 -10.38 0.77
CA HIS A 165 1.20 -11.07 1.89
C HIS A 165 2.02 -12.23 2.47
N LEU A 166 2.83 -12.91 1.65
CA LEU A 166 3.59 -14.09 2.10
C LEU A 166 5.05 -13.76 2.47
N SER A 167 5.63 -12.68 1.93
CA SER A 167 6.97 -12.29 2.34
C SER A 167 6.97 -11.69 3.75
N GLY A 168 7.80 -12.23 4.63
CA GLY A 168 7.93 -11.75 6.01
C GLY A 168 6.85 -12.29 6.97
N GLN A 169 6.04 -13.26 6.58
CA GLN A 169 5.26 -14.02 7.54
C GLN A 169 6.21 -14.86 8.39
N THR A 170 6.45 -14.41 9.62
CA THR A 170 7.12 -15.22 10.62
C THR A 170 6.09 -16.13 11.26
N SER A 171 6.35 -17.45 11.28
CA SER A 171 5.59 -18.34 12.15
C SER A 171 5.82 -17.88 13.61
N PRO A 172 4.76 -17.72 14.43
CA PRO A 172 4.93 -17.38 15.86
C PRO A 172 5.78 -18.41 16.63
N THR A 173 6.05 -19.57 16.02
CA THR A 173 6.73 -20.73 16.63
C THR A 173 7.76 -21.38 15.72
N GLY A 174 7.98 -20.86 14.50
CA GLY A 174 8.89 -21.45 13.52
C GLY A 174 10.18 -20.62 13.33
N PRO A 175 11.21 -21.23 12.73
CA PRO A 175 12.40 -20.46 12.39
C PRO A 175 12.03 -19.30 11.46
N PRO A 176 12.61 -18.09 11.65
CA PRO A 176 12.49 -17.03 10.69
C PRO A 176 13.01 -17.55 9.34
N HIS A 177 12.28 -17.27 8.24
CA HIS A 177 12.72 -17.57 6.86
C HIS A 177 12.30 -18.90 6.22
N VAL A 178 11.20 -19.51 6.60
CA VAL A 178 10.56 -20.46 5.68
C VAL A 178 9.79 -19.62 4.64
N PHE A 179 10.41 -19.38 3.47
CA PHE A 179 9.65 -18.84 2.34
C PHE A 179 8.53 -19.81 1.99
N ASP A 180 7.30 -19.31 1.96
CA ASP A 180 6.16 -20.08 1.52
C ASP A 180 6.42 -20.61 0.10
N ARG A 181 6.04 -21.86 -0.17
CA ARG A 181 6.23 -22.49 -1.48
C ARG A 181 5.54 -21.70 -2.59
N ALA A 182 4.38 -21.11 -2.29
CA ALA A 182 3.65 -20.28 -3.25
C ALA A 182 4.39 -18.98 -3.60
N LEU A 183 5.10 -18.39 -2.61
CA LEU A 183 5.96 -17.25 -2.87
C LEU A 183 7.15 -17.63 -3.76
N LEU A 184 7.83 -18.73 -3.47
CA LEU A 184 8.96 -19.19 -4.29
C LEU A 184 8.51 -19.46 -5.74
N GLN A 185 7.37 -20.13 -5.92
CA GLN A 185 6.80 -20.36 -7.25
C GLN A 185 6.48 -19.05 -7.97
N ALA A 186 5.88 -18.07 -7.28
CA ALA A 186 5.59 -16.76 -7.87
C ALA A 186 6.87 -16.02 -8.31
N MET A 187 7.95 -16.13 -7.54
CA MET A 187 9.25 -15.54 -7.90
C MET A 187 9.90 -16.25 -9.10
N GLU A 188 9.78 -17.57 -9.19
CA GLU A 188 10.25 -18.35 -10.36
C GLU A 188 9.47 -17.95 -11.63
N GLU A 189 8.14 -17.88 -11.55
CA GLU A 189 7.28 -17.46 -12.66
C GLU A 189 7.56 -16.02 -13.09
N PHE A 190 7.64 -15.08 -12.13
CA PHE A 190 8.02 -13.69 -12.38
C PHE A 190 9.36 -13.61 -13.13
N THR A 191 10.37 -14.30 -12.66
CA THR A 191 11.71 -14.31 -13.25
C THR A 191 11.68 -14.89 -14.66
N ALA A 192 10.98 -16.01 -14.86
CA ALA A 192 10.88 -16.70 -16.16
C ALA A 192 10.18 -15.82 -17.22
N VAL A 193 9.21 -15.01 -16.83
CA VAL A 193 8.50 -14.09 -17.74
C VAL A 193 9.29 -12.81 -17.96
N THR A 194 9.90 -12.26 -16.92
CA THR A 194 10.52 -10.92 -16.97
C THR A 194 11.89 -10.92 -17.66
N ILE A 195 12.72 -11.95 -17.48
CA ILE A 195 14.06 -12.00 -18.13
C ILE A 195 13.98 -11.86 -19.66
N PRO A 196 13.12 -12.62 -20.37
CA PRO A 196 12.97 -12.46 -21.82
C PRO A 196 12.53 -11.03 -22.24
N LEU A 197 11.67 -10.40 -21.42
CA LEU A 197 11.26 -9.01 -21.66
C LEU A 197 12.43 -8.02 -21.50
N VAL A 198 13.25 -8.19 -20.45
CA VAL A 198 14.46 -7.37 -20.25
C VAL A 198 15.43 -7.50 -21.43
N GLU A 199 15.65 -8.74 -21.91
CA GLU A 199 16.51 -8.97 -23.08
C GLU A 199 15.93 -8.37 -24.36
N ASP A 200 14.61 -8.44 -24.55
CA ASP A 200 13.92 -7.78 -25.67
C ASP A 200 14.11 -6.27 -25.62
N ARG A 201 13.93 -5.65 -24.44
CA ARG A 201 14.09 -4.19 -24.24
C ARG A 201 15.53 -3.72 -24.41
N ARG A 202 16.51 -4.53 -24.09
CA ARG A 202 17.92 -4.24 -24.41
C ARG A 202 18.18 -4.15 -25.91
N ARG A 203 17.52 -4.98 -26.70
CA ARG A 203 17.65 -5.01 -28.18
C ARG A 203 16.77 -3.96 -28.86
N ALA A 204 15.55 -3.78 -28.38
CA ALA A 204 14.53 -2.92 -28.96
C ALA A 204 13.79 -2.15 -27.86
N PRO A 205 14.33 -1.03 -27.37
CA PRO A 205 13.72 -0.22 -26.33
C PRO A 205 12.33 0.30 -26.75
N ARG A 206 11.42 0.38 -25.77
CA ARG A 206 10.07 0.94 -25.91
C ARG A 206 9.82 2.03 -24.87
N ASP A 207 8.66 2.64 -24.91
CA ASP A 207 8.27 3.63 -23.90
C ASP A 207 7.67 2.96 -22.67
N ASP A 208 8.49 2.18 -21.94
CA ASP A 208 8.14 1.48 -20.70
C ASP A 208 9.28 1.55 -19.69
N LEU A 209 9.00 1.17 -18.42
CA LEU A 209 9.98 1.21 -17.34
C LEU A 209 11.07 0.14 -17.50
N LEU A 210 10.74 -1.03 -18.05
CA LEU A 210 11.73 -2.07 -18.34
C LEU A 210 12.79 -1.55 -19.31
N SER A 211 12.40 -0.78 -20.34
CA SER A 211 13.35 -0.15 -21.26
C SER A 211 14.24 0.89 -20.58
N VAL A 212 13.68 1.68 -19.66
CA VAL A 212 14.45 2.69 -18.91
C VAL A 212 15.57 2.03 -18.12
N TRP A 213 15.32 0.90 -17.48
CA TRP A 213 16.31 0.18 -16.69
C TRP A 213 17.22 -0.72 -17.54
N ALA A 214 16.65 -1.48 -18.47
CA ALA A 214 17.39 -2.46 -19.28
C ALA A 214 18.46 -1.82 -20.20
N THR A 215 18.26 -0.58 -20.60
CA THR A 215 19.23 0.16 -21.46
C THR A 215 20.36 0.84 -20.69
N ARG A 216 20.35 0.79 -19.36
CA ARG A 216 21.43 1.31 -18.56
C ARG A 216 22.66 0.40 -18.63
N PRO A 217 23.82 0.94 -19.02
CA PRO A 217 25.02 0.12 -19.21
C PRO A 217 25.60 -0.43 -17.90
N ASP A 218 25.29 0.22 -16.78
CA ASP A 218 25.77 -0.09 -15.43
C ASP A 218 24.81 -0.99 -14.65
N TRP A 219 23.67 -1.44 -15.26
CA TRP A 219 22.68 -2.28 -14.61
C TRP A 219 22.69 -3.70 -15.19
N ASP A 220 22.92 -4.67 -14.30
CA ASP A 220 22.73 -6.08 -14.63
C ASP A 220 21.25 -6.48 -14.61
N THR A 221 20.96 -7.73 -15.01
CA THR A 221 19.59 -8.22 -15.04
C THR A 221 19.01 -8.34 -13.65
N ALA A 222 19.80 -8.68 -12.62
CA ALA A 222 19.31 -8.83 -11.26
C ALA A 222 18.76 -7.50 -10.73
N ARG A 223 19.49 -6.40 -10.89
CA ARG A 223 19.02 -5.05 -10.51
C ARG A 223 17.75 -4.64 -11.24
N VAL A 224 17.64 -4.95 -12.55
CA VAL A 224 16.40 -4.66 -13.30
C VAL A 224 15.23 -5.46 -12.76
N LEU A 225 15.44 -6.72 -12.39
CA LEU A 225 14.40 -7.56 -11.79
C LEU A 225 13.96 -7.02 -10.42
N ASP A 226 14.90 -6.63 -9.55
CA ASP A 226 14.61 -6.09 -8.23
C ASP A 226 13.75 -4.81 -8.31
N GLU A 227 14.12 -3.87 -9.21
CA GLU A 227 13.33 -2.66 -9.45
C GLU A 227 11.96 -2.95 -10.07
N THR A 228 11.91 -3.90 -11.00
CA THR A 228 10.64 -4.31 -11.63
C THR A 228 9.70 -4.88 -10.59
N LEU A 229 10.18 -5.77 -9.73
CA LEU A 229 9.40 -6.38 -8.66
C LEU A 229 8.93 -5.34 -7.64
N LEU A 230 9.81 -4.39 -7.27
CA LEU A 230 9.45 -3.29 -6.37
C LEU A 230 8.28 -2.46 -6.92
N VAL A 231 8.38 -2.02 -8.19
CA VAL A 231 7.34 -1.18 -8.80
C VAL A 231 6.04 -1.98 -9.01
N LEU A 232 6.14 -3.25 -9.41
CA LEU A 232 5.00 -4.14 -9.57
C LEU A 232 4.24 -4.29 -8.24
N ASN A 233 4.94 -4.62 -7.17
CA ASN A 233 4.35 -4.83 -5.84
C ASN A 233 3.78 -3.53 -5.26
N GLY A 234 4.52 -2.44 -5.34
CA GLY A 234 4.09 -1.14 -4.84
C GLY A 234 2.89 -0.57 -5.59
N GLY A 235 2.76 -0.89 -6.89
CA GLY A 235 1.70 -0.37 -7.74
C GLY A 235 0.40 -1.18 -7.68
N ALA A 236 0.47 -2.50 -7.71
CA ALA A 236 -0.71 -3.34 -7.83
C ALA A 236 -1.48 -3.49 -6.51
N GLU A 237 -0.82 -3.96 -5.45
CA GLU A 237 -1.52 -4.41 -4.24
C GLU A 237 -2.02 -3.27 -3.34
N THR A 238 -1.26 -2.18 -3.21
CA THR A 238 -1.63 -1.08 -2.31
C THR A 238 -2.86 -0.31 -2.81
N THR A 239 -2.96 -0.08 -4.11
CA THR A 239 -4.11 0.59 -4.74
C THR A 239 -5.34 -0.34 -4.73
N ARG A 240 -5.18 -1.64 -5.01
CA ARG A 240 -6.23 -2.66 -4.85
C ARG A 240 -6.80 -2.62 -3.44
N THR A 241 -5.92 -2.64 -2.43
CA THR A 241 -6.31 -2.58 -1.02
C THR A 241 -7.11 -1.32 -0.71
N ALA A 242 -6.68 -0.14 -1.17
CA ALA A 242 -7.38 1.11 -0.94
C ALA A 242 -8.78 1.12 -1.58
N ILE A 243 -8.90 0.68 -2.83
CA ILE A 243 -10.17 0.64 -3.56
C ILE A 243 -11.13 -0.36 -2.91
N GLY A 244 -10.69 -1.60 -2.66
CA GLY A 244 -11.53 -2.65 -2.08
C GLY A 244 -12.04 -2.30 -0.69
N ALA A 245 -11.16 -1.79 0.18
CA ALA A 245 -11.54 -1.33 1.51
C ALA A 245 -12.55 -0.17 1.46
N MET A 246 -12.37 0.79 0.55
CA MET A 246 -13.28 1.94 0.45
C MET A 246 -14.63 1.58 -0.15
N ILE A 247 -14.72 0.63 -1.09
CA ILE A 247 -16.02 0.11 -1.54
C ILE A 247 -16.81 -0.47 -0.36
N ARG A 248 -16.15 -1.29 0.47
CA ARG A 248 -16.73 -1.82 1.71
C ARG A 248 -17.15 -0.70 2.67
N ASP A 249 -16.23 0.20 2.97
CA ASP A 249 -16.46 1.21 4.01
C ASP A 249 -17.51 2.25 3.63
N LEU A 250 -17.66 2.56 2.33
CA LEU A 250 -18.75 3.39 1.81
C LEU A 250 -20.09 2.63 1.74
N ALA A 251 -20.09 1.31 1.64
CA ALA A 251 -21.32 0.51 1.82
C ALA A 251 -21.82 0.58 3.27
N LEU A 252 -20.91 0.52 4.25
CA LEU A 252 -21.23 0.62 5.67
C LEU A 252 -21.56 2.06 6.14
N ARG A 253 -21.19 3.07 5.34
CA ARG A 253 -21.36 4.50 5.66
C ARG A 253 -22.06 5.23 4.50
N PRO A 254 -23.35 4.93 4.25
CA PRO A 254 -24.09 5.49 3.11
C PRO A 254 -24.19 7.03 3.15
N GLU A 255 -24.05 7.65 4.33
CA GLU A 255 -23.99 9.10 4.49
C GLU A 255 -22.72 9.67 3.84
N GLN A 256 -21.57 9.02 3.98
CA GLN A 256 -20.31 9.45 3.35
C GLN A 256 -20.38 9.29 1.84
N ARG A 257 -20.97 8.18 1.36
CA ARG A 257 -21.19 7.96 -0.08
C ARG A 257 -22.13 9.02 -0.66
N ARG A 258 -23.23 9.38 0.06
CA ARG A 258 -24.16 10.43 -0.37
C ARG A 258 -23.48 11.79 -0.51
N LEU A 259 -22.59 12.14 0.43
CA LEU A 259 -21.79 13.36 0.31
C LEU A 259 -20.95 13.41 -0.97
N LEU A 260 -20.39 12.29 -1.39
CA LEU A 260 -19.63 12.21 -2.65
C LEU A 260 -20.52 12.35 -3.89
N LEU A 261 -21.76 11.84 -3.84
CA LEU A 261 -22.73 12.01 -4.92
C LEU A 261 -23.21 13.46 -5.03
N GLU A 262 -23.47 14.10 -3.89
CA GLU A 262 -23.91 15.51 -3.81
C GLU A 262 -22.78 16.50 -4.14
N ARG A 263 -21.56 16.14 -3.82
CA ARG A 263 -20.36 16.98 -3.92
C ARG A 263 -19.18 16.23 -4.57
N PRO A 264 -19.28 15.87 -5.87
CA PRO A 264 -18.29 15.04 -6.56
C PRO A 264 -16.88 15.67 -6.60
N ASN A 265 -16.76 16.98 -6.46
CA ASN A 265 -15.47 17.65 -6.33
C ASN A 265 -14.66 17.24 -5.09
N LEU A 266 -15.27 16.62 -4.08
CA LEU A 266 -14.55 16.07 -2.93
C LEU A 266 -13.53 15.01 -3.35
N LEU A 267 -13.78 14.24 -4.41
CA LEU A 267 -12.81 13.27 -4.95
C LEU A 267 -11.55 13.94 -5.48
N GLN A 268 -11.61 15.21 -5.85
CA GLN A 268 -10.47 15.99 -6.33
C GLN A 268 -9.76 16.78 -5.21
N THR A 269 -10.38 16.92 -4.06
CA THR A 269 -9.88 17.79 -2.99
C THR A 269 -9.52 17.05 -1.71
N SER A 270 -10.44 16.30 -1.12
CA SER A 270 -10.27 15.71 0.22
C SER A 270 -10.49 14.21 0.29
N ALA A 271 -11.47 13.68 -0.42
CA ALA A 271 -11.92 12.31 -0.20
C ALA A 271 -10.84 11.26 -0.50
N VAL A 272 -10.05 11.43 -1.57
CA VAL A 272 -8.99 10.47 -1.92
C VAL A 272 -7.89 10.45 -0.85
N GLU A 273 -7.50 11.60 -0.31
CA GLU A 273 -6.53 11.66 0.80
C GLU A 273 -7.09 10.98 2.05
N GLU A 274 -8.38 11.21 2.35
CA GLU A 274 -9.04 10.55 3.48
C GLU A 274 -9.14 9.04 3.29
N PHE A 275 -9.44 8.55 2.09
CA PHE A 275 -9.44 7.13 1.79
C PHE A 275 -8.07 6.50 2.07
N ILE A 276 -7.01 7.14 1.61
CA ILE A 276 -5.64 6.66 1.78
C ILE A 276 -5.22 6.71 3.24
N ARG A 277 -5.54 7.80 3.97
CA ARG A 277 -5.30 7.91 5.41
C ARG A 277 -6.03 6.82 6.19
N TRP A 278 -7.32 6.66 5.93
CA TRP A 278 -8.21 5.73 6.61
C TRP A 278 -7.79 4.28 6.45
N VAL A 279 -7.48 3.88 5.22
CA VAL A 279 -7.08 2.51 4.91
C VAL A 279 -5.66 2.22 5.37
N SER A 280 -4.70 3.13 5.09
CA SER A 280 -3.27 2.91 5.34
C SER A 280 -2.83 1.54 4.83
N PRO A 281 -2.81 1.31 3.49
CA PRO A 281 -2.64 -0.02 2.90
C PRO A 281 -1.38 -0.74 3.36
N VAL A 282 -0.26 -0.02 3.48
CA VAL A 282 0.98 -0.52 4.08
C VAL A 282 0.90 -0.33 5.58
N LEU A 283 1.01 -1.42 6.32
CA LEU A 283 0.88 -1.42 7.78
C LEU A 283 2.10 -0.82 8.46
N ASN A 284 3.28 -1.13 7.94
CA ASN A 284 4.54 -0.67 8.50
C ASN A 284 5.69 -0.72 7.50
N MET A 285 6.76 0.00 7.81
CA MET A 285 8.08 -0.14 7.20
C MET A 285 9.13 -0.23 8.29
N ARG A 286 10.21 -1.01 8.03
CA ARG A 286 11.34 -1.11 8.94
C ARG A 286 12.42 -0.10 8.60
N ARG A 287 13.12 0.34 9.66
CA ARG A 287 14.43 1.00 9.60
C ARG A 287 15.40 0.30 10.54
N THR A 288 16.69 0.43 10.29
CA THR A 288 17.74 -0.06 11.20
C THR A 288 18.44 1.13 11.84
N VAL A 289 18.58 1.10 13.16
CA VAL A 289 19.31 2.12 13.94
C VAL A 289 20.80 2.04 13.62
N THR A 290 21.41 3.18 13.32
CA THR A 290 22.83 3.26 12.93
C THR A 290 23.75 3.77 14.05
N GLU A 291 23.19 4.34 15.12
CA GLU A 291 23.91 4.84 16.29
C GLU A 291 23.04 4.80 17.54
N ASP A 292 23.64 4.55 18.70
CA ASP A 292 22.94 4.57 19.98
C ASP A 292 22.30 5.95 20.24
N HIS A 293 21.04 5.98 20.63
CA HIS A 293 20.33 7.21 20.99
C HIS A 293 19.10 6.95 21.84
N GLU A 294 18.51 8.01 22.35
CA GLU A 294 17.25 7.97 23.08
C GLU A 294 16.10 8.53 22.24
N LEU A 295 14.92 7.89 22.34
CA LEU A 295 13.66 8.38 21.80
C LEU A 295 12.56 8.14 22.84
N HIS A 296 11.87 9.19 23.29
CA HIS A 296 10.87 9.15 24.37
C HIS A 296 11.34 8.47 25.68
N GLY A 297 12.63 8.58 26.02
CA GLY A 297 13.21 7.95 27.20
C GLY A 297 13.62 6.48 27.03
N GLU A 298 13.33 5.90 25.87
CA GLU A 298 13.76 4.56 25.50
C GLU A 298 15.13 4.61 24.81
N SER A 299 16.00 3.65 25.14
CA SER A 299 17.38 3.58 24.62
C SER A 299 17.44 2.64 23.43
N LEU A 300 17.50 3.18 22.21
CA LEU A 300 17.69 2.44 20.98
C LEU A 300 19.20 2.24 20.73
N ARG A 301 19.59 1.02 20.33
CA ARG A 301 20.98 0.65 20.08
C ARG A 301 21.27 0.50 18.59
N GLU A 302 22.52 0.73 18.21
CA GLU A 302 22.98 0.43 16.86
C GLU A 302 22.65 -1.03 16.48
N GLY A 303 22.02 -1.22 15.34
CA GLY A 303 21.56 -2.52 14.83
C GLY A 303 20.11 -2.86 15.19
N ASP A 304 19.47 -2.14 16.11
CA ASP A 304 18.07 -2.35 16.44
C ASP A 304 17.17 -2.13 15.21
N GLU A 305 16.10 -2.93 15.11
CA GLU A 305 15.04 -2.72 14.14
C GLU A 305 13.94 -1.82 14.70
N VAL A 306 13.51 -0.85 13.90
CA VAL A 306 12.42 0.07 14.22
C VAL A 306 11.34 -0.08 13.17
N VAL A 307 10.12 -0.42 13.61
CA VAL A 307 8.93 -0.58 12.77
C VAL A 307 8.06 0.66 12.90
N LEU A 308 7.77 1.31 11.78
CA LEU A 308 6.96 2.52 11.70
C LEU A 308 5.49 2.13 11.48
N LEU A 309 4.62 2.35 12.45
CA LEU A 309 3.22 1.92 12.43
C LEU A 309 2.33 2.98 11.77
N TYR A 310 2.26 2.97 10.43
CA TYR A 310 1.53 3.99 9.66
C TYR A 310 0.05 4.06 10.00
N GLY A 311 -0.61 2.90 10.21
CA GLY A 311 -2.01 2.85 10.60
C GLY A 311 -2.28 3.49 11.98
N ALA A 312 -1.33 3.39 12.91
CA ALA A 312 -1.40 4.07 14.20
C ALA A 312 -1.18 5.59 14.04
N ALA A 313 -0.14 5.98 13.32
CA ALA A 313 0.23 7.37 13.08
C ALA A 313 -0.87 8.15 12.33
N ASN A 314 -1.53 7.52 11.36
CA ASN A 314 -2.64 8.12 10.61
C ASN A 314 -3.94 8.26 11.40
N ARG A 315 -3.97 7.75 12.63
CA ARG A 315 -5.06 7.92 13.61
C ARG A 315 -4.63 8.66 14.86
N ASP A 316 -3.58 9.47 14.78
CA ASP A 316 -3.10 10.24 15.91
C ASP A 316 -4.01 11.47 16.18
N PRO A 317 -4.68 11.54 17.37
CA PRO A 317 -5.55 12.65 17.71
C PRO A 317 -4.80 13.97 17.94
N ARG A 318 -3.47 13.94 17.98
CA ARG A 318 -2.61 15.13 18.02
C ARG A 318 -2.55 15.85 16.67
N VAL A 319 -2.93 15.15 15.59
CA VAL A 319 -2.87 15.64 14.19
C VAL A 319 -4.26 15.71 13.56
N TYR A 320 -5.17 14.80 13.92
CA TYR A 320 -6.49 14.70 13.30
C TYR A 320 -7.58 14.78 14.36
N ASP A 321 -8.53 15.66 14.18
CA ASP A 321 -9.76 15.67 14.96
C ASP A 321 -10.59 14.41 14.61
N ASP A 322 -11.12 13.70 15.62
CA ASP A 322 -11.88 12.46 15.45
C ASP A 322 -11.23 11.45 14.47
N PRO A 323 -9.96 11.04 14.70
CA PRO A 323 -9.18 10.25 13.74
C PRO A 323 -9.75 8.87 13.46
N GLU A 324 -10.60 8.35 14.33
CA GLU A 324 -11.29 7.06 14.22
C GLU A 324 -12.60 7.15 13.41
N GLN A 325 -12.88 8.30 12.79
CA GLN A 325 -14.01 8.49 11.89
C GLN A 325 -13.53 8.72 10.46
N LEU A 326 -14.19 8.04 9.52
CA LEU A 326 -14.06 8.33 8.10
C LEU A 326 -14.87 9.59 7.79
N ASP A 327 -14.21 10.63 7.32
CA ASP A 327 -14.83 11.88 6.91
C ASP A 327 -14.30 12.34 5.55
N VAL A 328 -15.07 12.13 4.49
CA VAL A 328 -14.68 12.48 3.10
C VAL A 328 -14.51 13.99 2.89
N THR A 329 -14.92 14.80 3.86
CA THR A 329 -14.78 16.27 3.83
C THR A 329 -13.57 16.76 4.62
N ARG A 330 -12.85 15.86 5.31
CA ARG A 330 -11.72 16.21 6.18
C ARG A 330 -10.71 17.07 5.44
N ALA A 331 -10.41 18.22 6.00
CA ALA A 331 -9.27 19.03 5.53
C ALA A 331 -7.98 18.29 5.89
N HIS A 332 -7.20 17.93 4.87
CA HIS A 332 -6.04 17.08 5.11
C HIS A 332 -4.83 17.84 5.62
N GLY A 333 -4.36 17.38 6.81
CA GLY A 333 -2.95 17.39 7.14
C GLY A 333 -2.16 16.35 6.32
N ARG A 334 -0.87 16.29 6.55
CA ARG A 334 0.03 15.33 5.86
C ARG A 334 -0.12 13.94 6.48
N HIS A 335 -0.92 13.06 5.89
CA HIS A 335 -0.92 11.66 6.33
C HIS A 335 0.37 10.95 5.90
N VAL A 336 0.76 9.93 6.66
CA VAL A 336 1.99 9.17 6.44
C VAL A 336 1.77 7.84 5.70
N ALA A 337 0.60 7.61 5.10
CA ALA A 337 0.32 6.37 4.37
C ALA A 337 1.20 6.17 3.12
N PHE A 338 1.80 7.23 2.60
CA PHE A 338 2.80 7.19 1.54
C PHE A 338 4.25 7.25 2.05
N GLY A 339 4.46 7.10 3.36
CA GLY A 339 5.74 7.40 3.99
C GLY A 339 6.08 8.89 3.95
N PHE A 340 7.31 9.23 4.31
CA PHE A 340 7.81 10.60 4.35
C PHE A 340 9.30 10.65 3.97
N GLY A 341 9.85 11.85 3.70
CA GLY A 341 11.28 12.04 3.44
C GLY A 341 11.76 11.45 2.10
N ALA A 342 12.97 10.92 2.08
CA ALA A 342 13.62 10.42 0.88
C ALA A 342 12.85 9.27 0.22
N HIS A 343 12.30 8.37 1.02
CA HIS A 343 11.51 7.21 0.57
C HIS A 343 10.02 7.49 0.39
N PHE A 344 9.57 8.75 0.39
CA PHE A 344 8.17 9.08 0.05
C PHE A 344 7.73 8.34 -1.21
N CYS A 345 6.55 7.73 -1.20
CA CYS A 345 6.05 6.86 -2.27
C CYS A 345 6.24 7.45 -3.67
N LEU A 346 6.94 6.74 -4.53
CA LEU A 346 7.19 7.13 -5.92
C LEU A 346 5.87 7.22 -6.71
N GLY A 347 4.96 6.25 -6.50
CA GLY A 347 3.68 6.13 -7.18
C GLY A 347 2.55 6.98 -6.61
N ALA A 348 2.79 7.86 -5.62
CA ALA A 348 1.73 8.56 -4.89
C ALA A 348 0.75 9.35 -5.79
N HIS A 349 1.22 9.95 -6.87
CA HIS A 349 0.36 10.68 -7.81
C HIS A 349 -0.46 9.71 -8.67
N LEU A 350 0.10 8.58 -9.06
CA LEU A 350 -0.59 7.55 -9.84
C LEU A 350 -1.69 6.89 -9.01
N ALA A 351 -1.39 6.48 -7.76
CA ALA A 351 -2.39 5.90 -6.86
C ALA A 351 -3.57 6.86 -6.63
N ARG A 352 -3.30 8.16 -6.42
CA ARG A 352 -4.36 9.18 -6.32
C ARG A 352 -5.20 9.29 -7.58
N LEU A 353 -4.58 9.23 -8.74
CA LEU A 353 -5.29 9.26 -10.02
C LEU A 353 -6.19 8.03 -10.18
N GLU A 354 -5.66 6.84 -9.95
CA GLU A 354 -6.40 5.59 -10.07
C GLU A 354 -7.59 5.53 -9.11
N ILE A 355 -7.39 5.85 -7.83
CA ILE A 355 -8.46 5.88 -6.83
C ILE A 355 -9.51 6.92 -7.20
N ARG A 356 -9.09 8.12 -7.58
CA ARG A 356 -10.01 9.18 -7.99
C ARG A 356 -10.88 8.77 -9.16
N VAL A 357 -10.29 8.31 -10.26
CA VAL A 357 -11.00 7.94 -11.47
C VAL A 357 -11.92 6.74 -11.22
N MET A 358 -11.46 5.75 -10.43
CA MET A 358 -12.28 4.61 -10.04
C MET A 358 -13.55 5.08 -9.32
N PHE A 359 -13.46 5.95 -8.31
CA PHE A 359 -14.62 6.38 -7.55
C PHE A 359 -15.48 7.42 -8.30
N GLU A 360 -14.91 8.23 -9.19
CA GLU A 360 -15.69 9.07 -10.11
C GLU A 360 -16.65 8.20 -10.98
N GLU A 361 -16.10 7.16 -11.62
CA GLU A 361 -16.88 6.30 -12.50
C GLU A 361 -17.80 5.33 -11.72
N LEU A 362 -17.34 4.79 -10.59
CA LEU A 362 -18.13 3.90 -9.75
C LEU A 362 -19.40 4.60 -9.24
N LEU A 363 -19.26 5.80 -8.65
CA LEU A 363 -20.38 6.59 -8.15
C LEU A 363 -21.33 7.05 -9.28
N ARG A 364 -20.80 7.33 -10.45
CA ARG A 364 -21.60 7.71 -11.62
C ARG A 364 -22.45 6.54 -12.15
N ARG A 365 -21.92 5.31 -12.16
CA ARG A 365 -22.53 4.13 -12.78
C ARG A 365 -23.24 3.21 -11.78
N MET A 366 -22.76 3.21 -10.55
CA MET A 366 -23.28 2.43 -9.43
C MET A 366 -23.42 3.35 -8.21
N PRO A 367 -24.37 4.30 -8.21
CA PRO A 367 -24.50 5.27 -7.10
C PRO A 367 -24.89 4.61 -5.77
N GLU A 368 -25.48 3.43 -5.83
CA GLU A 368 -25.94 2.67 -4.66
C GLU A 368 -25.40 1.24 -4.70
N TRP A 369 -24.85 0.81 -3.60
CA TRP A 369 -24.49 -0.60 -3.35
C TRP A 369 -24.54 -0.88 -1.84
N GLU A 370 -24.71 -2.15 -1.50
CA GLU A 370 -24.69 -2.67 -0.14
C GLU A 370 -23.78 -3.90 -0.07
N LEU A 371 -23.34 -4.27 1.13
CA LEU A 371 -22.65 -5.54 1.31
C LEU A 371 -23.62 -6.70 1.11
N ALA A 372 -23.21 -7.70 0.35
CA ALA A 372 -23.99 -8.93 0.14
C ALA A 372 -24.13 -9.71 1.44
N ASP A 373 -23.07 -9.73 2.25
CA ASP A 373 -23.04 -10.24 3.60
C ASP A 373 -22.15 -9.31 4.46
N PRO A 374 -22.69 -8.60 5.44
CA PRO A 374 -21.93 -7.70 6.29
C PRO A 374 -20.83 -8.38 7.12
N ASP A 375 -20.98 -9.68 7.41
CA ASP A 375 -20.03 -10.46 8.20
C ASP A 375 -18.95 -11.15 7.35
N GLU A 376 -19.10 -11.15 6.02
CA GLU A 376 -18.20 -11.84 5.10
C GLU A 376 -16.83 -11.15 4.92
N PRO A 377 -16.72 -9.80 4.82
CA PRO A 377 -15.44 -9.18 4.54
C PRO A 377 -14.40 -9.48 5.61
N ARG A 378 -13.42 -10.30 5.28
CA ARG A 378 -12.34 -10.67 6.18
C ARG A 378 -11.04 -9.96 5.78
N ILE A 379 -10.35 -9.46 6.79
CA ILE A 379 -8.98 -8.97 6.61
C ILE A 379 -8.07 -10.17 6.37
N VAL A 380 -7.26 -10.09 5.33
CA VAL A 380 -6.17 -11.05 5.11
C VAL A 380 -5.15 -10.86 6.24
N PRO A 381 -4.89 -11.89 7.06
CA PRO A 381 -3.87 -11.79 8.09
C PRO A 381 -2.50 -11.57 7.45
N SER A 382 -1.91 -10.41 7.67
CA SER A 382 -0.62 -10.02 7.11
C SER A 382 0.10 -9.08 8.08
N THR A 383 1.40 -9.15 8.12
CA THR A 383 2.24 -8.22 8.88
C THR A 383 2.61 -6.98 8.10
N PHE A 384 2.30 -6.92 6.81
CA PHE A 384 2.77 -5.85 5.93
C PHE A 384 1.68 -5.06 5.22
N ALA A 385 0.66 -5.74 4.67
CA ALA A 385 -0.42 -5.08 3.93
C ALA A 385 -1.80 -5.39 4.55
N ARG A 386 -2.66 -4.36 4.65
CA ARG A 386 -4.02 -4.50 5.16
C ARG A 386 -5.00 -4.65 4.01
N ALA A 387 -5.33 -5.85 3.62
CA ALA A 387 -6.23 -6.13 2.51
C ALA A 387 -7.43 -6.96 2.94
N TYR A 388 -8.49 -6.93 2.13
CA TYR A 388 -9.60 -7.88 2.21
C TYR A 388 -9.41 -8.98 1.17
N ASP A 389 -9.73 -10.22 1.53
CA ASP A 389 -9.73 -11.36 0.62
C ASP A 389 -10.93 -11.28 -0.33
N ARG A 390 -12.08 -10.82 0.19
CA ARG A 390 -13.33 -10.67 -0.55
C ARG A 390 -14.18 -9.56 0.03
N VAL A 391 -14.91 -8.85 -0.85
CA VAL A 391 -15.95 -7.89 -0.50
C VAL A 391 -17.14 -8.08 -1.44
N GLY A 392 -18.09 -8.95 -1.05
CA GLY A 392 -19.32 -9.17 -1.79
C GLY A 392 -20.22 -7.93 -1.73
N ILE A 393 -20.65 -7.42 -2.89
CA ILE A 393 -21.58 -6.28 -2.99
C ILE A 393 -22.76 -6.60 -3.91
N ARG A 394 -23.93 -6.01 -3.59
CA ARG A 394 -25.12 -5.99 -4.43
C ARG A 394 -25.47 -4.56 -4.81
N PHE A 395 -25.94 -4.38 -6.02
CA PHE A 395 -26.30 -3.07 -6.57
C PHE A 395 -27.37 -3.19 -7.66
N PRO A 396 -28.16 -2.13 -7.95
CA PRO A 396 -29.11 -2.12 -9.04
C PRO A 396 -28.43 -2.26 -10.40
N THR A 397 -28.97 -3.12 -11.28
CA THR A 397 -28.50 -3.28 -12.67
C THR A 397 -29.01 -2.18 -13.60
N ASP A 398 -30.09 -1.50 -13.21
CA ASP A 398 -30.65 -0.36 -13.92
C ASP A 398 -30.42 0.89 -13.07
N PRO A 399 -29.40 1.71 -13.38
CA PRO A 399 -29.12 2.89 -12.58
C PRO A 399 -30.27 3.87 -12.74
N THR A 400 -31.13 3.94 -11.72
CA THR A 400 -32.13 5.03 -11.67
C THR A 400 -31.30 6.33 -11.60
N PRO A 401 -31.49 7.26 -12.58
CA PRO A 401 -30.73 8.50 -12.54
C PRO A 401 -31.00 9.19 -11.22
N ALA A 402 -29.92 9.61 -10.53
CA ALA A 402 -30.01 10.37 -9.30
C ALA A 402 -31.07 11.48 -9.52
N ARG A 403 -32.11 11.48 -8.69
CA ARG A 403 -33.16 12.51 -8.78
C ARG A 403 -32.50 13.85 -8.54
N SER A 404 -32.53 14.68 -9.60
CA SER A 404 -32.03 16.07 -9.61
C SER A 404 -32.66 16.93 -8.52
#